data_f7d833bcccb670f52dc62d7e174f5a2b
#
_entry.id   f7d833bcccb670f52dc62d7e174f5a2b
#
_cell.length_a   1.000
_cell.length_b   1.000
_cell.length_c   1.000
_cell.angle_alpha   90.00
_cell.angle_beta   90.00
_cell.angle_gamma   90.00
#
_symmetry.space_group_name_H-M   'P 1'
#
loop_
_entity.id
_entity.type
_entity.pdbx_description
1 polymer ?
#
loop_
_entity_poly.entity_id
_entity_poly.type
_entity_poly.pdbx_seq_one_letter_code
_entity_poly.pdbx_strand_id
1 'polypeptide(L)'
;MWINKYACEFSIDENLVAATIMTESGGDVKAVSTKGARGVMQITPATAKRLCKKLQRPFSVAMLLQPQHNIFLGCYYLHNLLNTFDGCAVLALAAYNCGPNRVQSWLEKTPHLTTWEILETHASLETKHFVWSVLYRYGNRTR
;
A
#
# COMPACT_ATOMS: atom_id res chain seq x y z
N MET A 1 16.16 3.15 8.22
CA MET A 1 16.34 2.02 9.18
C MET A 1 15.13 1.08 9.18
N TRP A 2 13.92 1.55 9.49
CA TRP A 2 12.74 0.69 9.51
C TRP A 2 12.32 0.17 8.13
N ILE A 3 12.46 0.98 7.09
CA ILE A 3 12.14 0.57 5.71
C ILE A 3 12.96 -0.64 5.31
N ASN A 4 14.27 -0.56 5.43
CA ASN A 4 15.18 -1.67 5.08
C ASN A 4 14.85 -2.94 5.88
N LYS A 5 14.66 -2.78 7.20
CA LYS A 5 14.34 -3.91 8.09
C LYS A 5 13.08 -4.65 7.65
N TYR A 6 11.98 -3.92 7.49
CA TYR A 6 10.68 -4.56 7.23
C TYR A 6 10.48 -4.94 5.77
N ALA A 7 11.09 -4.21 4.84
CA ALA A 7 11.11 -4.63 3.45
C ALA A 7 11.84 -5.98 3.30
N CYS A 8 12.97 -6.14 3.99
CA CYS A 8 13.69 -7.42 4.02
C CYS A 8 12.85 -8.52 4.68
N GLU A 9 12.27 -8.24 5.85
CA GLU A 9 11.44 -9.21 6.58
C GLU A 9 10.28 -9.76 5.73
N PHE A 10 9.63 -8.92 4.94
CA PHE A 10 8.50 -9.30 4.10
C PHE A 10 8.87 -9.53 2.64
N SER A 11 10.15 -9.57 2.30
CA SER A 11 10.63 -9.81 0.93
C SER A 11 10.03 -8.84 -0.10
N ILE A 12 10.04 -7.55 0.24
CA ILE A 12 9.60 -6.48 -0.66
C ILE A 12 10.81 -5.61 -1.01
N ASP A 13 10.83 -5.06 -2.20
CA ASP A 13 11.84 -4.08 -2.61
C ASP A 13 11.71 -2.82 -1.73
N GLU A 14 12.80 -2.45 -1.04
CA GLU A 14 12.83 -1.27 -0.17
C GLU A 14 12.54 0.03 -0.93
N ASN A 15 12.91 0.09 -2.21
CA ASN A 15 12.63 1.25 -3.05
C ASN A 15 11.13 1.41 -3.33
N LEU A 16 10.41 0.29 -3.44
CA LEU A 16 8.96 0.32 -3.59
C LEU A 16 8.28 0.82 -2.31
N VAL A 17 8.76 0.38 -1.15
CA VAL A 17 8.27 0.86 0.15
C VAL A 17 8.54 2.36 0.29
N ALA A 18 9.76 2.79 0.00
CA ALA A 18 10.12 4.21 0.08
C ALA A 18 9.29 5.08 -0.88
N ALA A 19 9.06 4.61 -2.11
CA ALA A 19 8.21 5.32 -3.07
C ALA A 19 6.76 5.43 -2.58
N THR A 20 6.24 4.39 -1.94
CA THR A 20 4.91 4.38 -1.34
C THR A 20 4.82 5.41 -0.21
N ILE A 21 5.79 5.44 0.70
CA ILE A 21 5.85 6.42 1.80
C ILE A 21 5.87 7.85 1.26
N MET A 22 6.71 8.13 0.27
CA MET A 22 6.82 9.47 -0.29
C MET A 22 5.52 9.91 -0.97
N THR A 23 4.82 8.99 -1.61
CA THR A 23 3.53 9.28 -2.26
C THR A 23 2.41 9.48 -1.22
N GLU A 24 2.38 8.66 -0.17
CA GLU A 24 1.33 8.69 0.85
C GLU A 24 1.44 9.89 1.80
N SER A 25 2.63 10.20 2.28
CA SER A 25 2.82 11.19 3.35
C SER A 25 3.97 12.16 3.13
N GLY A 26 4.83 11.92 2.11
CA GLY A 26 6.09 12.64 1.99
C GLY A 26 7.05 12.37 3.15
N GLY A 27 6.83 11.30 3.92
CA GLY A 27 7.64 10.96 5.08
C GLY A 27 7.15 11.57 6.40
N ASP A 28 5.99 12.22 6.41
CA ASP A 28 5.43 12.83 7.63
C ASP A 28 4.85 11.75 8.56
N VAL A 29 5.52 11.53 9.69
CA VAL A 29 5.13 10.51 10.68
C VAL A 29 3.81 10.80 11.36
N LYS A 30 3.35 12.07 11.34
CA LYS A 30 2.09 12.52 11.98
C LYS A 30 0.97 12.76 10.98
N ALA A 31 1.17 12.43 9.70
CA ALA A 31 0.16 12.67 8.67
C ALA A 31 -1.16 11.97 8.99
N VAL A 32 -2.26 12.72 8.86
CA VAL A 32 -3.63 12.21 9.00
C VAL A 32 -4.44 12.74 7.83
N SER A 33 -5.00 11.82 7.02
CA SER A 33 -5.82 12.21 5.88
C SER A 33 -7.26 12.53 6.30
N THR A 34 -8.02 13.13 5.38
CA THR A 34 -9.46 13.39 5.58
C THR A 34 -10.27 12.12 5.81
N LYS A 35 -9.79 10.97 5.29
CA LYS A 35 -10.41 9.66 5.47
C LYS A 35 -9.91 8.92 6.72
N GLY A 36 -9.05 9.54 7.51
CA GLY A 36 -8.52 8.97 8.74
C GLY A 36 -7.31 8.05 8.59
N ALA A 37 -6.72 7.95 7.39
CA ALA A 37 -5.45 7.25 7.20
C ALA A 37 -4.34 7.97 7.97
N ARG A 38 -3.43 7.23 8.61
CA ARG A 38 -2.44 7.79 9.54
C ARG A 38 -1.03 7.31 9.25
N GLY A 39 -0.09 8.20 9.52
CA GLY A 39 1.34 7.91 9.54
C GLY A 39 1.98 7.84 8.16
N VAL A 40 3.22 7.40 8.13
CA VAL A 40 4.07 7.49 6.93
C VAL A 40 3.53 6.66 5.74
N MET A 41 2.88 5.54 6.00
CA MET A 41 2.28 4.69 4.96
C MET A 41 0.76 4.82 4.87
N GLN A 42 0.17 5.76 5.59
CA GLN A 42 -1.25 6.11 5.54
C GLN A 42 -2.17 4.89 5.71
N ILE A 43 -2.01 4.20 6.83
CA ILE A 43 -2.85 3.06 7.19
C ILE A 43 -4.10 3.56 7.93
N THR A 44 -5.28 3.12 7.50
CA THR A 44 -6.51 3.45 8.23
C THR A 44 -6.62 2.59 9.49
N PRO A 45 -7.26 3.09 10.56
CA PRO A 45 -7.49 2.29 11.77
C PRO A 45 -8.19 0.95 11.50
N ALA A 46 -9.17 0.92 10.60
CA ALA A 46 -9.88 -0.31 10.24
C ALA A 46 -8.93 -1.36 9.62
N THR A 47 -8.09 -0.95 8.68
CA THR A 47 -7.09 -1.83 8.06
C THR A 47 -6.09 -2.30 9.09
N ALA A 48 -5.56 -1.39 9.91
CA ALA A 48 -4.58 -1.73 10.96
C ALA A 48 -5.14 -2.74 11.95
N LYS A 49 -6.37 -2.54 12.40
CA LYS A 49 -7.04 -3.46 13.33
C LYS A 49 -7.16 -4.87 12.73
N ARG A 50 -7.55 -4.95 11.46
CA ARG A 50 -7.65 -6.24 10.76
C ARG A 50 -6.30 -6.92 10.61
N LEU A 51 -5.26 -6.18 10.26
CA LEU A 51 -3.89 -6.71 10.13
C LEU A 51 -3.35 -7.18 11.47
N CYS A 52 -3.53 -6.40 12.53
CA CYS A 52 -3.11 -6.77 13.89
C CYS A 52 -3.83 -8.04 14.36
N LYS A 53 -5.12 -8.19 14.06
CA LYS A 53 -5.87 -9.41 14.37
C LYS A 53 -5.26 -10.63 13.67
N LYS A 54 -4.94 -10.52 12.39
CA LYS A 54 -4.26 -11.58 11.62
C LYS A 54 -2.90 -11.96 12.23
N LEU A 55 -2.17 -10.97 12.69
CA LEU A 55 -0.84 -11.14 13.28
C LEU A 55 -0.90 -11.54 14.77
N GLN A 56 -2.09 -11.60 15.36
CA GLN A 56 -2.28 -11.83 16.80
C GLN A 56 -1.50 -10.81 17.65
N ARG A 57 -1.54 -9.55 17.24
CA ARG A 57 -0.88 -8.43 17.91
C ARG A 57 -1.89 -7.45 18.46
N PRO A 58 -1.59 -6.75 19.56
CA PRO A 58 -2.45 -5.70 20.07
C PRO A 58 -2.53 -4.54 19.08
N PHE A 59 -3.69 -3.87 19.06
CA PHE A 59 -3.94 -2.71 18.23
C PHE A 59 -4.25 -1.50 19.08
N SER A 60 -3.70 -0.35 18.69
CA SER A 60 -4.13 0.97 19.15
C SER A 60 -3.99 1.98 18.01
N VAL A 61 -4.84 3.00 17.98
CA VAL A 61 -4.76 4.04 16.94
C VAL A 61 -3.45 4.81 17.06
N ALA A 62 -2.97 5.04 18.30
CA ALA A 62 -1.75 5.79 18.56
C ALA A 62 -0.51 5.15 17.94
N MET A 63 -0.47 3.81 17.81
CA MET A 63 0.68 3.12 17.21
C MET A 63 0.91 3.51 15.75
N LEU A 64 -0.14 3.96 15.05
CA LEU A 64 -0.05 4.34 13.64
C LEU A 64 0.75 5.61 13.41
N LEU A 65 0.97 6.41 14.44
CA LEU A 65 1.81 7.61 14.38
C LEU A 65 3.27 7.32 14.79
N GLN A 66 3.59 6.05 15.08
CA GLN A 66 4.95 5.61 15.36
C GLN A 66 5.52 4.94 14.10
N PRO A 67 6.60 5.46 13.52
CA PRO A 67 7.14 4.95 12.25
C PRO A 67 7.42 3.45 12.26
N GLN A 68 7.94 2.93 13.34
CA GLN A 68 8.24 1.50 13.49
C GLN A 68 7.00 0.64 13.24
N HIS A 69 5.89 0.98 13.90
CA HIS A 69 4.65 0.20 13.77
C HIS A 69 3.95 0.45 12.44
N ASN A 70 3.95 1.69 11.98
CA ASN A 70 3.31 2.04 10.73
C ASN A 70 3.97 1.36 9.54
N ILE A 71 5.31 1.43 9.45
CA ILE A 71 6.07 0.80 8.36
C ILE A 71 5.95 -0.73 8.42
N PHE A 72 5.98 -1.31 9.62
CA PHE A 72 5.76 -2.75 9.79
C PHE A 72 4.41 -3.18 9.21
N LEU A 73 3.33 -2.51 9.60
CA LEU A 73 1.99 -2.84 9.11
C LEU A 73 1.83 -2.56 7.62
N GLY A 74 2.39 -1.46 7.14
CA GLY A 74 2.35 -1.10 5.72
C GLY A 74 3.09 -2.11 4.84
N CYS A 75 4.26 -2.55 5.26
CA CYS A 75 5.02 -3.58 4.55
C CYS A 75 4.28 -4.92 4.58
N TYR A 76 3.75 -5.32 5.72
CA TYR A 76 2.95 -6.54 5.82
C TYR A 76 1.72 -6.49 4.89
N TYR A 77 1.02 -5.36 4.86
CA TYR A 77 -0.13 -5.17 3.99
C TYR A 77 0.27 -5.25 2.51
N LEU A 78 1.30 -4.52 2.13
CA LEU A 78 1.79 -4.51 0.74
C LEU A 78 2.27 -5.92 0.31
N HIS A 79 2.96 -6.63 1.19
CA HIS A 79 3.35 -8.03 0.95
C HIS A 79 2.14 -8.92 0.66
N ASN A 80 1.10 -8.83 1.49
CA ASN A 80 -0.12 -9.61 1.30
C ASN A 80 -0.81 -9.28 -0.02
N LEU A 81 -0.85 -8.00 -0.41
CA LEU A 81 -1.45 -7.57 -1.66
C LEU A 81 -0.64 -8.04 -2.87
N LEU A 82 0.68 -7.98 -2.81
CA LEU A 82 1.53 -8.52 -3.87
C LEU A 82 1.30 -10.02 -4.04
N ASN A 83 1.16 -10.76 -2.95
CA ASN A 83 0.84 -12.19 -3.03
C ASN A 83 -0.56 -12.43 -3.60
N THR A 84 -1.55 -11.64 -3.19
CA THR A 84 -2.92 -11.77 -3.70
C THR A 84 -3.01 -11.54 -5.21
N PHE A 85 -2.20 -10.64 -5.74
CA PHE A 85 -2.22 -10.27 -7.16
C PHE A 85 -0.98 -10.78 -7.93
N ASP A 86 -0.44 -11.92 -7.52
CA ASP A 86 0.61 -12.66 -8.21
C ASP A 86 1.86 -11.82 -8.55
N GLY A 87 2.25 -10.95 -7.63
CA GLY A 87 3.41 -10.07 -7.79
C GLY A 87 3.19 -8.85 -8.68
N CYS A 88 1.97 -8.62 -9.16
CA CYS A 88 1.67 -7.45 -9.99
C CYS A 88 1.62 -6.18 -9.14
N ALA A 89 2.65 -5.36 -9.25
CA ALA A 89 2.77 -4.12 -8.48
C ALA A 89 1.62 -3.14 -8.78
N VAL A 90 1.18 -3.05 -10.02
CA VAL A 90 0.08 -2.15 -10.42
C VAL A 90 -1.21 -2.49 -9.67
N LEU A 91 -1.60 -3.76 -9.68
CA LEU A 91 -2.82 -4.21 -9.01
C LEU A 91 -2.68 -4.16 -7.49
N ALA A 92 -1.52 -4.51 -6.95
CA ALA A 92 -1.25 -4.43 -5.51
C ALA A 92 -1.31 -2.98 -5.00
N LEU A 93 -0.74 -2.04 -5.72
CA LEU A 93 -0.80 -0.62 -5.37
C LEU A 93 -2.22 -0.05 -5.50
N ALA A 94 -2.94 -0.42 -6.54
CA ALA A 94 -4.35 -0.05 -6.67
C ALA A 94 -5.15 -0.56 -5.48
N ALA A 95 -4.95 -1.82 -5.09
CA ALA A 95 -5.61 -2.43 -3.93
C ALA A 95 -5.18 -1.78 -2.61
N TYR A 96 -3.93 -1.36 -2.49
CA TYR A 96 -3.44 -0.61 -1.33
C TYR A 96 -4.24 0.69 -1.14
N ASN A 97 -4.52 1.38 -2.23
CA ASN A 97 -5.25 2.66 -2.22
C ASN A 97 -6.77 2.48 -2.06
N CYS A 98 -7.40 1.58 -2.84
CA CYS A 98 -8.85 1.47 -2.90
C CYS A 98 -9.44 0.18 -2.30
N GLY A 99 -8.59 -0.73 -1.82
CA GLY A 99 -9.01 -2.00 -1.22
C GLY A 99 -8.95 -3.19 -2.19
N PRO A 100 -8.58 -4.39 -1.69
CA PRO A 100 -8.39 -5.58 -2.53
C PRO A 100 -9.69 -6.11 -3.15
N ASN A 101 -10.82 -6.00 -2.44
CA ASN A 101 -12.10 -6.50 -2.95
C ASN A 101 -12.55 -5.77 -4.21
N ARG A 102 -12.29 -4.48 -4.27
CA ARG A 102 -12.62 -3.65 -5.43
C ARG A 102 -11.79 -4.06 -6.65
N VAL A 103 -10.49 -4.25 -6.46
CA VAL A 103 -9.59 -4.70 -7.54
C VAL A 103 -9.96 -6.11 -8.00
N GLN A 104 -10.29 -7.01 -7.07
CA GLN A 104 -10.75 -8.34 -7.41
C GLN A 104 -12.01 -8.31 -8.27
N SER A 105 -12.95 -7.43 -7.92
CA SER A 105 -14.17 -7.21 -8.72
C SER A 105 -13.86 -6.76 -10.16
N TRP A 106 -12.85 -5.89 -10.33
CA TRP A 106 -12.43 -5.47 -11.68
C TRP A 106 -11.95 -6.63 -12.53
N LEU A 107 -11.12 -7.50 -11.93
CA LEU A 107 -10.59 -8.68 -12.60
C LEU A 107 -11.71 -9.64 -13.02
N GLU A 108 -12.71 -9.82 -12.16
CA GLU A 108 -13.85 -10.69 -12.45
C GLU A 108 -14.74 -10.15 -13.57
N LYS A 109 -14.94 -8.82 -13.59
CA LYS A 109 -15.78 -8.16 -14.59
C LYS A 109 -15.16 -8.11 -15.98
N THR A 110 -13.84 -7.96 -16.05
CA THR A 110 -13.11 -7.77 -17.31
C THR A 110 -11.87 -8.66 -17.38
N PRO A 111 -12.04 -10.01 -17.34
CA PRO A 111 -10.89 -10.93 -17.25
C PRO A 111 -10.02 -10.93 -18.51
N HIS A 112 -10.49 -10.38 -19.61
CA HIS A 112 -9.77 -10.32 -20.88
C HIS A 112 -8.88 -9.08 -21.05
N LEU A 113 -9.01 -8.09 -20.16
CA LEU A 113 -8.23 -6.85 -20.25
C LEU A 113 -6.84 -7.04 -19.66
N THR A 114 -5.87 -6.30 -20.20
CA THR A 114 -4.53 -6.19 -19.60
C THR A 114 -4.59 -5.43 -18.28
N THR A 115 -3.54 -5.54 -17.47
CA THR A 115 -3.45 -4.83 -16.19
C THR A 115 -3.68 -3.33 -16.34
N TRP A 116 -3.05 -2.70 -17.32
CA TRP A 116 -3.22 -1.25 -17.56
C TRP A 116 -4.62 -0.89 -18.03
N GLU A 117 -5.21 -1.71 -18.89
CA GLU A 117 -6.58 -1.52 -19.33
C GLU A 117 -7.58 -1.65 -18.19
N ILE A 118 -7.35 -2.60 -17.27
CA ILE A 118 -8.16 -2.74 -16.03
C ILE A 118 -8.07 -1.48 -15.19
N LEU A 119 -6.87 -0.98 -14.94
CA LEU A 119 -6.67 0.25 -14.18
C LEU A 119 -7.39 1.44 -14.84
N GLU A 120 -7.18 1.62 -16.13
CA GLU A 120 -7.79 2.74 -16.88
C GLU A 120 -9.32 2.65 -16.92
N THR A 121 -9.87 1.45 -17.05
CA THR A 121 -11.32 1.24 -17.16
C THR A 121 -12.03 1.44 -15.83
N HIS A 122 -11.47 0.93 -14.73
CA HIS A 122 -12.20 0.79 -13.47
C HIS A 122 -11.75 1.71 -12.36
N ALA A 123 -10.49 2.12 -12.33
CA ALA A 123 -9.96 2.88 -11.20
C ALA A 123 -10.43 4.34 -11.21
N SER A 124 -10.65 4.89 -10.02
CA SER A 124 -10.87 6.32 -9.85
C SER A 124 -9.62 7.11 -10.25
N LEU A 125 -9.79 8.41 -10.50
CA LEU A 125 -8.65 9.29 -10.76
C LEU A 125 -7.65 9.28 -9.60
N GLU A 126 -8.14 9.27 -8.35
CA GLU A 126 -7.31 9.18 -7.16
C GLU A 126 -6.43 7.92 -7.17
N THR A 127 -7.03 6.76 -7.44
CA THR A 127 -6.29 5.49 -7.48
C THR A 127 -5.29 5.45 -8.62
N LYS A 128 -5.67 5.90 -9.81
CA LYS A 128 -4.75 6.01 -10.96
C LYS A 128 -3.55 6.88 -10.61
N HIS A 129 -3.80 8.05 -10.06
CA HIS A 129 -2.76 9.01 -9.67
C HIS A 129 -1.82 8.41 -8.62
N PHE A 130 -2.36 7.71 -7.64
CA PHE A 130 -1.56 7.03 -6.62
C PHE A 130 -0.63 5.99 -7.25
N VAL A 131 -1.16 5.09 -8.07
CA VAL A 131 -0.37 4.04 -8.72
C VAL A 131 0.74 4.63 -9.58
N TRP A 132 0.41 5.61 -10.44
CA TRP A 132 1.38 6.27 -11.30
C TRP A 132 2.47 6.99 -10.49
N SER A 133 2.10 7.68 -9.42
CA SER A 133 3.03 8.43 -8.58
C SER A 133 4.03 7.49 -7.88
N VAL A 134 3.54 6.38 -7.33
CA VAL A 134 4.42 5.39 -6.70
C VAL A 134 5.38 4.79 -7.72
N LEU A 135 4.89 4.35 -8.87
CA LEU A 135 5.73 3.72 -9.89
C LEU A 135 6.72 4.69 -10.51
N TYR A 136 6.35 5.95 -10.69
CA TYR A 136 7.27 6.99 -11.15
C TYR A 136 8.43 7.18 -10.17
N ARG A 137 8.13 7.31 -8.87
CA ARG A 137 9.14 7.44 -7.82
C ARG A 137 10.00 6.19 -7.71
N TYR A 138 9.38 5.03 -7.82
CA TYR A 138 10.08 3.74 -7.79
C TYR A 138 11.08 3.63 -8.94
N GLY A 139 10.66 3.93 -10.16
CA GLY A 139 11.55 3.91 -11.32
C GLY A 139 12.74 4.87 -11.21
N ASN A 140 12.56 6.02 -10.59
CA ASN A 140 13.64 6.98 -10.38
C ASN A 140 14.63 6.54 -9.28
N ARG A 141 14.19 5.73 -8.32
CA ARG A 141 15.07 5.19 -7.26
C ARG A 141 15.94 4.03 -7.74
N THR A 142 15.46 3.28 -8.71
CA THR A 142 16.15 2.08 -9.22
C THR A 142 17.09 2.37 -10.38
N ARG A 143 17.15 3.61 -10.85
CA ARG A 143 18.09 4.05 -11.87
C ARG A 143 19.49 4.40 -11.28
#